data_ad1d88a5e833a4239947115181f4b546
#
_entry.id   ad1d88a5e833a4239947115181f4b546
#
_cell.length_a   1.000
_cell.length_b   1.000
_cell.length_c   1.000
_cell.angle_alpha   90.00
_cell.angle_beta   90.00
_cell.angle_gamma   90.00
#
_symmetry.space_group_name_H-M   'P 1'
#
loop_
_entity.id
_entity.type
_entity.pdbx_description
1 polymer ?
#
loop_
_entity_poly.entity_id
_entity_poly.type
_entity_poly.pdbx_seq_one_letter_code
_entity_poly.pdbx_strand_id
1 'polypeptide(L)'
;KNGVFACGNTVHIHDLVDFVSQESELAGRNAGLYVTGQQPPPDNVRLVPGENVGYCVPQTISTDRDHTIYMRVRKPMENCRLRLGDAVTGTVYEKKLRFVFPAEMVNLKLKPRFLQDFHGDSLKIEVVSGEE
;
A
#
# COMPACT_ATOMS: atom_id res chain seq x y z
N LYS A 1 -15.73 -2.97 -7.89
CA LYS A 1 -16.63 -3.05 -9.05
C LYS A 1 -15.89 -2.54 -10.28
N ASN A 2 -15.89 -3.33 -11.35
CA ASN A 2 -15.17 -2.99 -12.58
C ASN A 2 -15.73 -1.71 -13.21
N GLY A 3 -14.82 -0.87 -13.70
CA GLY A 3 -15.19 0.39 -14.36
C GLY A 3 -15.53 1.53 -13.41
N VAL A 4 -15.38 1.33 -12.10
CA VAL A 4 -15.57 2.38 -11.09
C VAL A 4 -14.20 2.70 -10.48
N PHE A 5 -13.82 3.98 -10.52
CA PHE A 5 -12.55 4.46 -9.99
C PHE A 5 -12.82 5.53 -8.94
N ALA A 6 -11.99 5.56 -7.89
CA ALA A 6 -12.09 6.57 -6.84
C ALA A 6 -10.68 7.03 -6.45
N CYS A 7 -10.56 8.31 -6.12
CA CYS A 7 -9.30 8.91 -5.73
C CYS A 7 -9.54 10.15 -4.88
N GLY A 8 -8.47 10.67 -4.28
CA GLY A 8 -8.51 11.86 -3.46
C GLY A 8 -9.24 11.66 -2.14
N ASN A 9 -9.81 12.72 -1.62
CA ASN A 9 -10.42 12.70 -0.28
C ASN A 9 -11.70 11.86 -0.18
N THR A 10 -12.26 11.41 -1.29
CA THR A 10 -13.36 10.43 -1.26
C THR A 10 -12.90 9.04 -0.83
N VAL A 11 -11.63 8.73 -0.98
CA VAL A 11 -11.05 7.45 -0.58
C VAL A 11 -10.48 7.56 0.83
N HIS A 12 -9.61 8.51 1.05
CA HIS A 12 -9.03 8.83 2.34
C HIS A 12 -8.42 10.24 2.30
N ILE A 13 -8.26 10.86 3.46
CA ILE A 13 -7.74 12.22 3.53
C ILE A 13 -6.21 12.18 3.52
N HIS A 14 -5.61 12.80 2.52
CA HIS A 14 -4.17 12.97 2.42
C HIS A 14 -3.67 14.19 3.18
N ASP A 15 -2.44 14.13 3.66
CA ASP A 15 -1.80 15.25 4.37
C ASP A 15 -1.34 16.36 3.42
N LEU A 16 -0.98 15.99 2.19
CA LEU A 16 -0.44 16.89 1.18
C LEU A 16 -1.21 16.76 -0.13
N VAL A 17 -1.43 17.90 -0.79
CA VAL A 17 -2.08 17.93 -2.10
C VAL A 17 -1.29 17.12 -3.16
N ASP A 18 0.02 17.02 -3.01
CA ASP A 18 0.86 16.23 -3.92
C ASP A 18 0.45 14.76 -3.95
N PHE A 19 0.07 14.19 -2.80
CA PHE A 19 -0.42 12.81 -2.73
C PHE A 19 -1.79 12.67 -3.42
N VAL A 20 -2.65 13.67 -3.26
CA VAL A 20 -3.95 13.71 -3.95
C VAL A 20 -3.72 13.73 -5.47
N SER A 21 -2.80 14.55 -5.93
CA SER A 21 -2.46 14.64 -7.36
C SER A 21 -1.92 13.33 -7.91
N GLN A 22 -0.99 12.69 -7.21
CA GLN A 22 -0.43 11.40 -7.62
C GLN A 22 -1.52 10.32 -7.73
N GLU A 23 -2.39 10.23 -6.75
CA GLU A 23 -3.48 9.26 -6.73
C GLU A 23 -4.47 9.53 -7.85
N SER A 24 -4.78 10.79 -8.10
CA SER A 24 -5.72 11.20 -9.15
C SER A 24 -5.17 10.91 -10.55
N GLU A 25 -3.88 11.14 -10.77
CA GLU A 25 -3.22 10.80 -12.03
C GLU A 25 -3.26 9.30 -12.30
N LEU A 26 -3.02 8.49 -11.28
CA LEU A 26 -3.09 7.04 -11.39
C LEU A 26 -4.51 6.57 -11.72
N ALA A 27 -5.51 7.10 -11.01
CA ALA A 27 -6.91 6.77 -11.25
C ALA A 27 -7.34 7.16 -12.67
N GLY A 28 -6.95 8.35 -13.12
CA GLY A 28 -7.25 8.83 -14.48
C GLY A 28 -6.61 7.96 -15.55
N ARG A 29 -5.36 7.58 -15.36
CA ARG A 29 -4.65 6.69 -16.29
C ARG A 29 -5.35 5.33 -16.38
N ASN A 30 -5.67 4.75 -15.24
CA ASN A 30 -6.34 3.45 -15.19
C ASN A 30 -7.73 3.49 -15.80
N ALA A 31 -8.47 4.57 -15.57
CA ALA A 31 -9.79 4.77 -16.20
C ALA A 31 -9.66 4.84 -17.73
N GLY A 32 -8.67 5.58 -18.25
CA GLY A 32 -8.39 5.64 -19.69
C GLY A 32 -8.05 4.28 -20.28
N LEU A 33 -7.21 3.51 -19.61
CA LEU A 33 -6.86 2.15 -20.04
C LEU A 33 -8.08 1.23 -20.03
N TYR A 34 -8.95 1.36 -19.05
CA TYR A 34 -10.19 0.59 -18.98
C TYR A 34 -11.10 0.86 -20.17
N VAL A 35 -11.31 2.14 -20.49
CA VAL A 35 -12.18 2.55 -21.60
C VAL A 35 -11.65 2.06 -22.95
N THR A 36 -10.34 2.06 -23.15
CA THR A 36 -9.71 1.61 -24.39
C THR A 36 -9.48 0.10 -24.47
N GLY A 37 -9.85 -0.65 -23.45
CA GLY A 37 -9.64 -2.09 -23.40
C GLY A 37 -8.19 -2.51 -23.19
N GLN A 38 -7.33 -1.60 -22.78
CA GLN A 38 -5.89 -1.82 -22.56
C GLN A 38 -5.54 -2.00 -21.08
N GLN A 39 -6.53 -2.25 -20.25
CA GLN A 39 -6.34 -2.42 -18.82
C GLN A 39 -5.39 -3.60 -18.54
N PRO A 40 -4.39 -3.43 -17.66
CA PRO A 40 -3.54 -4.54 -17.26
C PRO A 40 -4.33 -5.59 -16.48
N PRO A 41 -3.79 -6.82 -16.32
CA PRO A 41 -4.45 -7.83 -15.50
C PRO A 41 -4.81 -7.28 -14.12
N PRO A 42 -5.94 -7.72 -13.53
CA PRO A 42 -6.36 -7.23 -12.21
C PRO A 42 -5.34 -7.57 -11.13
N ASP A 43 -5.28 -6.74 -10.10
CA ASP A 43 -4.46 -6.99 -8.93
C ASP A 43 -4.99 -8.21 -8.18
N ASN A 44 -4.11 -9.15 -7.88
CA ASN A 44 -4.48 -10.43 -7.30
C ASN A 44 -3.92 -10.69 -5.90
N VAL A 45 -3.14 -9.75 -5.37
CA VAL A 45 -2.58 -9.86 -4.02
C VAL A 45 -3.30 -8.89 -3.11
N ARG A 46 -3.92 -9.41 -2.04
CA ARG A 46 -4.64 -8.59 -1.06
C ARG A 46 -3.68 -8.11 0.03
N LEU A 47 -3.76 -6.84 0.38
CA LEU A 47 -3.05 -6.26 1.51
C LEU A 47 -3.95 -6.33 2.74
N VAL A 48 -3.44 -6.96 3.82
CA VAL A 48 -4.18 -7.14 5.07
C VAL A 48 -3.53 -6.27 6.15
N PRO A 49 -4.26 -5.28 6.70
CA PRO A 49 -3.74 -4.51 7.83
C PRO A 49 -3.48 -5.41 9.03
N GLY A 50 -2.27 -5.34 9.58
CA GLY A 50 -1.87 -6.07 10.77
C GLY A 50 -1.66 -5.15 11.96
N GLU A 51 -0.65 -5.47 12.77
CA GLU A 51 -0.39 -4.74 14.00
C GLU A 51 -0.15 -3.25 13.75
N ASN A 52 -0.82 -2.41 14.50
CA ASN A 52 -0.76 -0.95 14.48
C ASN A 52 -1.07 -0.30 13.13
N VAL A 53 -1.73 -1.00 12.21
CA VAL A 53 -2.17 -0.44 10.93
C VAL A 53 -3.67 -0.30 10.93
N GLY A 54 -4.16 0.92 10.76
CA GLY A 54 -5.59 1.21 10.74
C GLY A 54 -6.23 0.81 9.42
N TYR A 55 -5.60 1.18 8.32
CA TYR A 55 -6.02 0.83 6.96
C TYR A 55 -4.84 1.00 6.00
N CYS A 56 -4.99 0.47 4.81
CA CYS A 56 -4.04 0.71 3.72
C CYS A 56 -4.78 0.92 2.39
N VAL A 57 -4.19 1.71 1.51
CA VAL A 57 -4.68 1.99 0.17
C VAL A 57 -3.50 1.93 -0.79
N PRO A 58 -3.56 1.14 -1.88
CA PRO A 58 -4.67 0.28 -2.28
C PRO A 58 -4.84 -0.94 -1.37
N GLN A 59 -5.97 -1.61 -1.50
CA GLN A 59 -6.25 -2.84 -0.76
C GLN A 59 -5.77 -4.08 -1.49
N THR A 60 -5.49 -3.95 -2.78
CA THR A 60 -4.97 -5.02 -3.63
C THR A 60 -3.82 -4.50 -4.48
N ILE A 61 -2.84 -5.37 -4.71
CA ILE A 61 -1.69 -5.07 -5.56
C ILE A 61 -1.40 -6.24 -6.50
N SER A 62 -0.51 -6.01 -7.44
CA SER A 62 0.06 -7.06 -8.28
C SER A 62 1.56 -7.20 -8.02
N THR A 63 2.12 -8.33 -8.44
CA THR A 63 3.55 -8.60 -8.27
C THR A 63 4.40 -8.13 -9.45
N ASP A 64 3.77 -7.64 -10.52
CA ASP A 64 4.41 -7.35 -11.80
C ASP A 64 4.65 -5.86 -12.08
N ARG A 65 4.26 -4.97 -11.18
CA ARG A 65 4.43 -3.52 -11.36
C ARG A 65 4.62 -2.80 -10.03
N ASP A 66 5.05 -1.54 -10.13
CA ASP A 66 5.26 -0.68 -8.96
C ASP A 66 3.92 -0.27 -8.34
N HIS A 67 3.88 -0.22 -7.01
CA HIS A 67 2.75 0.30 -6.26
C HIS A 67 3.23 1.27 -5.18
N THR A 68 2.47 2.33 -4.97
CA THR A 68 2.62 3.18 -3.79
C THR A 68 1.50 2.84 -2.82
N ILE A 69 1.84 2.42 -1.61
CA ILE A 69 0.87 2.04 -0.58
C ILE A 69 0.85 3.14 0.47
N TYR A 70 -0.34 3.65 0.74
CA TYR A 70 -0.59 4.65 1.79
C TYR A 70 -1.26 3.98 2.97
N MET A 71 -0.89 4.39 4.17
CA MET A 71 -1.46 3.85 5.40
C MET A 71 -1.40 4.84 6.55
N ARG A 72 -2.24 4.62 7.55
CA ARG A 72 -2.17 5.33 8.82
C ARG A 72 -2.07 4.33 9.96
N VAL A 73 -1.25 4.65 10.95
CA VAL A 73 -1.14 3.84 12.16
C VAL A 73 -2.27 4.17 13.11
N ARG A 74 -2.54 3.25 14.03
CA ARG A 74 -3.56 3.43 15.08
C ARG A 74 -3.01 4.16 16.30
N LYS A 75 -1.74 3.94 16.63
CA LYS A 75 -1.08 4.48 17.83
C LYS A 75 0.27 5.07 17.46
N PRO A 76 0.70 6.12 18.16
CA PRO A 76 2.07 6.61 18.00
C PRO A 76 3.09 5.55 18.41
N MET A 77 4.21 5.52 17.70
CA MET A 77 5.30 4.59 18.01
C MET A 77 6.63 5.21 17.60
N GLU A 78 7.65 5.02 18.41
CA GLU A 78 9.02 5.43 18.12
C GLU A 78 9.90 4.21 17.83
N ASN A 79 10.92 4.39 17.00
CA ASN A 79 11.90 3.36 16.67
C ASN A 79 11.23 2.06 16.27
N CYS A 80 10.40 2.15 15.23
CA CYS A 80 9.59 1.04 14.77
C CYS A 80 10.00 0.61 13.36
N ARG A 81 9.39 -0.48 12.91
CA ARG A 81 9.62 -1.04 11.57
C ARG A 81 8.29 -1.26 10.88
N LEU A 82 8.19 -0.74 9.66
CA LEU A 82 7.13 -1.09 8.72
C LEU A 82 7.53 -2.39 8.05
N ARG A 83 6.69 -3.40 8.17
CA ARG A 83 7.00 -4.76 7.70
C ARG A 83 5.87 -5.27 6.82
N LEU A 84 6.24 -5.83 5.68
CA LEU A 84 5.31 -6.44 4.74
C LEU A 84 5.76 -7.87 4.49
N GLY A 85 4.86 -8.84 4.68
CA GLY A 85 5.21 -10.24 4.52
C GLY A 85 4.04 -11.20 4.73
N ASP A 86 4.35 -12.49 4.66
CA ASP A 86 3.40 -13.55 4.97
C ASP A 86 4.06 -14.65 5.78
N ALA A 87 3.25 -15.64 6.20
CA ALA A 87 3.74 -16.72 7.06
C ALA A 87 4.66 -17.72 6.33
N VAL A 88 4.54 -17.85 5.03
CA VAL A 88 5.29 -18.81 4.22
C VAL A 88 6.60 -18.22 3.72
N THR A 89 6.52 -17.05 3.06
CA THR A 89 7.69 -16.39 2.47
C THR A 89 8.50 -15.61 3.50
N GLY A 90 7.84 -15.18 4.60
CA GLY A 90 8.43 -14.29 5.58
C GLY A 90 8.33 -12.84 5.16
N THR A 91 9.23 -12.01 5.67
CA THR A 91 9.24 -10.57 5.36
C THR A 91 9.81 -10.32 3.97
N VAL A 92 9.00 -9.69 3.11
CA VAL A 92 9.42 -9.33 1.74
C VAL A 92 9.91 -7.88 1.65
N TYR A 93 9.47 -7.01 2.57
CA TYR A 93 9.88 -5.63 2.64
C TYR A 93 9.89 -5.14 4.09
N GLU A 94 10.93 -4.38 4.44
CA GLU A 94 11.04 -3.80 5.77
C GLU A 94 11.67 -2.41 5.67
N LYS A 95 11.11 -1.46 6.40
CA LYS A 95 11.61 -0.09 6.46
C LYS A 95 11.63 0.36 7.92
N LYS A 96 12.76 0.89 8.35
CA LYS A 96 12.87 1.49 9.69
C LYS A 96 12.23 2.86 9.68
N LEU A 97 11.43 3.14 10.70
CA LEU A 97 10.79 4.43 10.91
C LEU A 97 11.16 4.95 12.28
N ARG A 98 11.59 6.20 12.32
CA ARG A 98 11.98 6.82 13.59
C ARG A 98 10.77 7.11 14.46
N PHE A 99 9.69 7.55 13.83
CA PHE A 99 8.47 7.95 14.53
C PHE A 99 7.28 7.85 13.61
N VAL A 100 6.16 7.34 14.12
CA VAL A 100 4.88 7.28 13.42
C VAL A 100 3.76 7.73 14.35
N PHE A 101 2.75 8.40 13.79
CA PHE A 101 1.56 8.79 14.56
C PHE A 101 0.33 8.87 13.62
N PRO A 102 -0.89 8.72 14.17
CA PRO A 102 -2.11 8.59 13.35
C PRO A 102 -2.38 9.78 12.43
N ALA A 103 -1.99 10.97 12.83
CA ALA A 103 -2.24 12.17 12.03
C ALA A 103 -1.35 12.27 10.78
N GLU A 104 -0.27 11.50 10.70
CA GLU A 104 0.65 11.53 9.58
C GLU A 104 0.49 10.29 8.70
N MET A 105 0.28 10.51 7.39
CA MET A 105 0.23 9.45 6.40
C MET A 105 1.61 8.83 6.21
N VAL A 106 1.67 7.51 6.33
CA VAL A 106 2.86 6.74 5.98
C VAL A 106 2.68 6.18 4.59
N ASN A 107 3.72 6.25 3.77
CA ASN A 107 3.69 5.62 2.46
C ASN A 107 4.94 4.79 2.22
N LEU A 108 4.80 3.81 1.35
CA LEU A 108 5.92 3.02 0.87
C LEU A 108 5.78 2.76 -0.62
N LYS A 109 6.90 2.66 -1.30
CA LYS A 109 6.96 2.30 -2.72
C LYS A 109 7.40 0.85 -2.83
N LEU A 110 6.49 0.00 -3.25
CA LEU A 110 6.75 -1.42 -3.41
C LEU A 110 7.03 -1.73 -4.87
N LYS A 111 8.20 -2.32 -5.12
CA LYS A 111 8.64 -2.67 -6.47
C LYS A 111 8.57 -4.18 -6.67
N PRO A 112 8.41 -4.65 -7.93
CA PRO A 112 8.34 -6.09 -8.22
C PRO A 112 9.50 -6.89 -7.67
N ARG A 113 10.69 -6.32 -7.59
CA ARG A 113 11.89 -7.00 -7.08
C ARG A 113 11.75 -7.51 -5.65
N PHE A 114 10.92 -6.88 -4.83
CA PHE A 114 10.67 -7.32 -3.46
C PHE A 114 9.76 -8.54 -3.37
N LEU A 115 9.03 -8.82 -4.45
CA LEU A 115 8.01 -9.86 -4.48
C LEU A 115 8.41 -11.05 -5.36
N GLN A 116 9.69 -11.17 -5.74
CA GLN A 116 10.17 -12.24 -6.62
C GLN A 116 9.93 -13.64 -6.04
N ASP A 117 10.11 -13.80 -4.74
CA ASP A 117 9.95 -15.09 -4.07
C ASP A 117 8.56 -15.27 -3.44
N PHE A 118 7.67 -14.31 -3.65
CA PHE A 118 6.32 -14.35 -3.12
C PHE A 118 5.36 -14.98 -4.14
N HIS A 119 4.64 -16.02 -3.73
CA HIS A 119 3.69 -16.75 -4.56
C HIS A 119 2.30 -16.87 -3.92
N GLY A 120 2.05 -16.15 -2.82
CA GLY A 120 0.78 -16.17 -2.13
C GLY A 120 -0.26 -15.23 -2.74
N ASP A 121 -1.41 -15.15 -2.10
CA ASP A 121 -2.54 -14.31 -2.51
C ASP A 121 -2.81 -13.14 -1.54
N SER A 122 -2.08 -13.06 -0.43
CA SER A 122 -2.22 -11.96 0.53
C SER A 122 -0.89 -11.66 1.22
N LEU A 123 -0.71 -10.40 1.56
CA LEU A 123 0.42 -9.90 2.33
C LEU A 123 -0.10 -9.10 3.51
N LYS A 124 0.49 -9.31 4.67
CA LYS A 124 0.18 -8.56 5.87
C LYS A 124 1.13 -7.37 5.99
N ILE A 125 0.56 -6.20 6.23
CA ILE A 125 1.33 -4.98 6.47
C ILE A 125 1.16 -4.57 7.93
N GLU A 126 2.29 -4.37 8.64
CA GLU A 126 2.26 -4.08 10.06
C GLU A 126 3.38 -3.11 10.45
N VAL A 127 3.17 -2.42 11.57
CA VAL A 127 4.18 -1.55 12.19
C VAL A 127 4.47 -2.10 13.56
N VAL A 128 5.69 -2.56 13.75
CA VAL A 128 6.11 -3.26 14.97
C VAL A 128 7.27 -2.55 15.63
N SER A 129 7.53 -2.86 16.91
CA SER A 129 8.67 -2.30 17.61
C SER A 129 9.98 -2.68 16.92
N GLY A 130 10.88 -1.72 16.82
CA GLY A 130 12.20 -1.93 16.23
C GLY A 130 13.25 -2.50 17.18
N GLU A 131 12.87 -2.76 18.42
CA GLU A 131 13.80 -3.19 19.48
C GLU A 131 14.04 -4.71 19.52
N GLU A 132 13.54 -5.44 18.57
CA GLU A 132 13.79 -6.88 18.47
C GLU A 132 15.05 -7.19 17.70
#